data_4e23b2f4cbd0c6b2d616583c23f087c4
#
_entry.id   4e23b2f4cbd0c6b2d616583c23f087c4
#
_cell.length_a   1.000
_cell.length_b   1.000
_cell.length_c   1.000
_cell.angle_alpha   90.00
_cell.angle_beta   90.00
_cell.angle_gamma   90.00
#
_symmetry.space_group_name_H-M   'P 1'
#
loop_
_entity.id
_entity.type
_entity.pdbx_description
1 polymer ?
#
loop_
_entity_poly.entity_id
_entity_poly.type
_entity_poly.pdbx_seq_one_letter_code
_entity_poly.pdbx_strand_id
1 'polypeptide(L)'
;MKITFWSDFACPWCWIGETNLEAALKSLGRTAELEMKAYELAPNAPRMGGETTFPRLLARGLSWEEAEGRIKEVDEAGAAAGLPFAYGDAIQSNTFDAHRVRKFVEAHFGRDAAEKLSERFFRAYFSDHVELGNPEVLCRLAGETGIPSGQVRAFLDAPLDTGTEARIIADAVREDEMTARSTGVTSVPFFIINGKYSVPGALDQAGWEDGLKQVFEEEDRERQRGPFGAGVTCGPDGCSIDFDRE
;
A
#
# COMPACT_ATOMS: atom_id res chain seq x y z
N MET A 1 12.62 -11.67 -0.93
CA MET A 1 11.47 -11.30 -0.06
C MET A 1 10.39 -10.67 -0.91
N LYS A 2 9.12 -11.06 -0.71
CA LYS A 2 7.94 -10.42 -1.26
C LYS A 2 7.05 -9.92 -0.11
N ILE A 3 6.55 -8.69 -0.21
CA ILE A 3 5.62 -8.09 0.76
C ILE A 3 4.36 -7.69 0.00
N THR A 4 3.27 -8.39 0.26
CA THR A 4 1.93 -8.05 -0.25
C THR A 4 1.20 -7.28 0.83
N PHE A 5 0.56 -6.17 0.49
CA PHE A 5 -0.17 -5.37 1.48
C PHE A 5 -1.43 -4.74 0.91
N TRP A 6 -2.46 -4.65 1.75
CA TRP A 6 -3.69 -3.93 1.44
C TRP A 6 -3.60 -2.50 1.96
N SER A 7 -4.00 -1.57 1.11
CA SER A 7 -3.87 -0.14 1.37
C SER A 7 -5.05 0.64 0.75
N ASP A 8 -5.37 1.78 1.35
CA ASP A 8 -6.34 2.74 0.84
C ASP A 8 -5.77 4.16 0.89
N PHE A 9 -5.93 4.90 -0.18
CA PHE A 9 -5.49 6.30 -0.27
C PHE A 9 -6.21 7.24 0.71
N ALA A 10 -7.36 6.83 1.27
CA ALA A 10 -8.06 7.54 2.34
C ALA A 10 -7.60 7.14 3.76
N CYS A 11 -6.61 6.24 3.89
CA CYS A 11 -6.08 5.78 5.16
C CYS A 11 -4.75 6.47 5.49
N PRO A 12 -4.68 7.32 6.51
CA PRO A 12 -3.42 7.99 6.87
C PRO A 12 -2.35 6.99 7.33
N TRP A 13 -2.76 5.97 8.06
CA TRP A 13 -1.86 4.92 8.54
C TRP A 13 -1.26 4.08 7.41
N CYS A 14 -1.93 4.00 6.24
CA CYS A 14 -1.37 3.35 5.06
C CYS A 14 -0.16 4.12 4.56
N TRP A 15 -0.27 5.43 4.34
CA TRP A 15 0.86 6.25 3.90
C TRP A 15 2.03 6.22 4.89
N ILE A 16 1.73 6.36 6.20
CA ILE A 16 2.74 6.28 7.27
C ILE A 16 3.43 4.91 7.27
N GLY A 17 2.66 3.81 7.22
CA GLY A 17 3.18 2.45 7.29
C GLY A 17 4.03 2.08 6.07
N GLU A 18 3.62 2.49 4.87
CA GLU A 18 4.36 2.29 3.62
C GLU A 18 5.68 3.08 3.65
N THR A 19 5.64 4.36 4.06
CA THR A 19 6.84 5.21 4.17
C THR A 19 7.85 4.64 5.18
N ASN A 20 7.38 4.19 6.33
CA ASN A 20 8.24 3.58 7.35
C ASN A 20 8.85 2.26 6.88
N LEU A 21 8.08 1.43 6.14
CA LEU A 21 8.58 0.18 5.54
C LEU A 21 9.71 0.47 4.53
N GLU A 22 9.50 1.43 3.63
CA GLU A 22 10.52 1.82 2.65
C GLU A 22 11.78 2.37 3.31
N ALA A 23 11.62 3.22 4.35
CA ALA A 23 12.73 3.76 5.12
C ALA A 23 13.52 2.64 5.82
N ALA A 24 12.84 1.64 6.40
CA ALA A 24 13.47 0.50 7.03
C ALA A 24 14.23 -0.39 6.04
N LEU A 25 13.64 -0.70 4.87
CA LEU A 25 14.32 -1.45 3.81
C LEU A 25 15.59 -0.72 3.34
N LYS A 26 15.49 0.59 3.13
CA LYS A 26 16.63 1.44 2.74
C LYS A 26 17.72 1.46 3.83
N SER A 27 17.34 1.63 5.09
CA SER A 27 18.27 1.63 6.23
C SER A 27 19.03 0.30 6.35
N LEU A 28 18.34 -0.83 6.10
CA LEU A 28 18.92 -2.16 6.11
C LEU A 28 19.77 -2.47 4.87
N GLY A 29 19.77 -1.60 3.85
CA GLY A 29 20.42 -1.87 2.56
C GLY A 29 19.83 -3.09 1.85
N ARG A 30 18.53 -3.36 2.06
CA ARG A 30 17.81 -4.49 1.50
C ARG A 30 16.68 -4.01 0.58
N THR A 31 16.23 -4.88 -0.31
CA THR A 31 15.10 -4.66 -1.20
C THR A 31 14.07 -5.77 -1.03
N ALA A 32 12.80 -5.43 -1.26
CA ALA A 32 11.69 -6.36 -1.31
C ALA A 32 10.83 -6.06 -2.54
N GLU A 33 10.16 -7.08 -3.05
CA GLU A 33 9.09 -6.89 -4.01
C GLU A 33 7.84 -6.45 -3.27
N LEU A 34 7.40 -5.20 -3.47
CA LEU A 34 6.21 -4.63 -2.84
C LEU A 34 5.00 -4.82 -3.78
N GLU A 35 3.95 -5.47 -3.31
CA GLU A 35 2.69 -5.66 -4.05
C GLU A 35 1.54 -5.03 -3.28
N MET A 36 1.10 -3.85 -3.74
CA MET A 36 -0.06 -3.17 -3.17
C MET A 36 -1.36 -3.75 -3.72
N LYS A 37 -2.23 -4.16 -2.83
CA LYS A 37 -3.62 -4.57 -3.04
C LYS A 37 -4.58 -3.44 -2.67
N ALA A 38 -5.62 -3.25 -3.47
CA ALA A 38 -6.63 -2.23 -3.22
C ALA A 38 -7.54 -2.60 -2.03
N TYR A 39 -7.88 -1.59 -1.25
CA TYR A 39 -8.90 -1.67 -0.19
C TYR A 39 -9.61 -0.34 -0.08
N GLU A 40 -10.95 -0.32 0.00
CA GLU A 40 -11.72 0.89 0.23
C GLU A 40 -12.27 0.90 1.67
N LEU A 41 -11.78 1.82 2.51
CA LEU A 41 -12.32 2.05 3.86
C LEU A 41 -13.75 2.62 3.83
N ALA A 42 -14.07 3.36 2.78
CA ALA A 42 -15.34 4.04 2.62
C ALA A 42 -15.88 3.88 1.19
N PRO A 43 -16.28 2.65 0.77
CA PRO A 43 -16.74 2.41 -0.60
C PRO A 43 -18.00 3.20 -0.99
N ASN A 44 -18.76 3.64 0.01
CA ASN A 44 -19.96 4.47 -0.18
C ASN A 44 -19.70 5.98 0.00
N ALA A 45 -18.43 6.39 0.14
CA ALA A 45 -18.10 7.81 0.20
C ALA A 45 -18.50 8.52 -1.11
N PRO A 46 -18.91 9.80 -1.06
CA PRO A 46 -19.19 10.55 -2.28
C PRO A 46 -17.91 10.68 -3.12
N ARG A 47 -18.08 10.74 -4.44
CA ARG A 47 -16.96 11.04 -5.34
C ARG A 47 -16.42 12.46 -5.14
N MET A 48 -17.33 13.41 -4.92
CA MET A 48 -17.04 14.83 -4.68
C MET A 48 -18.02 15.40 -3.66
N GLY A 49 -17.65 16.51 -3.02
CA GLY A 49 -18.50 17.21 -2.04
C GLY A 49 -18.52 16.52 -0.67
N GLY A 50 -17.46 15.77 -0.33
CA GLY A 50 -17.35 15.15 0.98
C GLY A 50 -17.03 16.15 2.09
N GLU A 51 -17.20 15.72 3.33
CA GLU A 51 -16.83 16.50 4.52
C GLU A 51 -15.37 16.31 4.85
N THR A 52 -14.77 17.30 5.54
CA THR A 52 -13.43 17.17 6.10
C THR A 52 -13.41 16.18 7.27
N THR A 53 -12.21 15.75 7.68
CA THR A 53 -12.07 14.71 8.71
C THR A 53 -12.67 15.14 10.04
N PHE A 54 -12.48 16.38 10.48
CA PHE A 54 -12.91 16.81 11.82
C PHE A 54 -14.45 16.70 12.03
N PRO A 55 -15.34 17.33 11.21
CA PRO A 55 -16.78 17.18 11.37
C PRO A 55 -17.23 15.71 11.21
N ARG A 56 -16.55 14.94 10.39
CA ARG A 56 -16.85 13.51 10.19
C ARG A 56 -16.57 12.66 11.43
N LEU A 57 -15.52 12.98 12.20
CA LEU A 57 -15.23 12.33 13.48
C LEU A 57 -16.32 12.66 14.50
N LEU A 58 -16.78 13.91 14.56
CA LEU A 58 -17.90 14.31 15.41
C LEU A 58 -19.20 13.61 15.02
N ALA A 59 -19.47 13.48 13.72
CA ALA A 59 -20.65 12.76 13.22
C ALA A 59 -20.64 11.25 13.56
N ARG A 60 -19.46 10.68 13.80
CA ARG A 60 -19.27 9.29 14.28
C ARG A 60 -19.44 9.14 15.79
N GLY A 61 -19.74 10.23 16.50
CA GLY A 61 -20.00 10.23 17.93
C GLY A 61 -18.79 10.53 18.82
N LEU A 62 -17.65 10.95 18.26
CA LEU A 62 -16.52 11.41 19.06
C LEU A 62 -16.86 12.80 19.66
N SER A 63 -16.41 13.05 20.90
CA SER A 63 -16.38 14.39 21.45
C SER A 63 -15.38 15.28 20.70
N TRP A 64 -15.46 16.58 20.91
CA TRP A 64 -14.52 17.54 20.33
C TRP A 64 -13.06 17.21 20.68
N GLU A 65 -12.80 16.95 21.95
CA GLU A 65 -11.47 16.63 22.47
C GLU A 65 -10.93 15.30 21.89
N GLU A 66 -11.78 14.26 21.76
CA GLU A 66 -11.39 12.99 21.14
C GLU A 66 -11.07 13.17 19.65
N ALA A 67 -11.86 13.99 18.93
CA ALA A 67 -11.61 14.27 17.52
C ALA A 67 -10.29 15.02 17.31
N GLU A 68 -10.03 16.07 18.12
CA GLU A 68 -8.73 16.79 18.11
C GLU A 68 -7.57 15.85 18.45
N GLY A 69 -7.72 15.04 19.50
CA GLY A 69 -6.71 14.06 19.91
C GLY A 69 -6.38 13.06 18.79
N ARG A 70 -7.38 12.56 18.08
CA ARG A 70 -7.19 11.65 16.96
C ARG A 70 -6.48 12.30 15.77
N ILE A 71 -6.83 13.53 15.44
CA ILE A 71 -6.16 14.27 14.36
C ILE A 71 -4.70 14.52 14.73
N LYS A 72 -4.45 15.00 15.95
CA LYS A 72 -3.10 15.25 16.45
C LYS A 72 -2.24 13.98 16.43
N GLU A 73 -2.77 12.84 16.88
CA GLU A 73 -2.08 11.53 16.82
C GLU A 73 -1.59 11.20 15.42
N VAL A 74 -2.46 11.37 14.41
CA VAL A 74 -2.11 11.10 13.01
C VAL A 74 -1.10 12.09 12.47
N ASP A 75 -1.27 13.37 12.73
CA ASP A 75 -0.35 14.43 12.26
C ASP A 75 1.04 14.26 12.88
N GLU A 76 1.13 13.92 14.18
CA GLU A 76 2.40 13.65 14.85
C GLU A 76 3.09 12.39 14.30
N ALA A 77 2.34 11.31 14.06
CA ALA A 77 2.88 10.10 13.45
C ALA A 77 3.35 10.35 12.01
N GLY A 78 2.60 11.13 11.23
CA GLY A 78 2.99 11.56 9.90
C GLY A 78 4.26 12.40 9.91
N ALA A 79 4.35 13.38 10.81
CA ALA A 79 5.54 14.22 10.97
C ALA A 79 6.78 13.40 11.36
N ALA A 80 6.63 12.38 12.22
CA ALA A 80 7.70 11.46 12.58
C ALA A 80 8.18 10.62 11.38
N ALA A 81 7.30 10.28 10.45
CA ALA A 81 7.64 9.64 9.18
C ALA A 81 8.13 10.63 8.09
N GLY A 82 8.25 11.93 8.40
CA GLY A 82 8.67 12.97 7.45
C GLY A 82 7.59 13.38 6.44
N LEU A 83 6.33 13.08 6.73
CA LEU A 83 5.20 13.34 5.84
C LEU A 83 4.47 14.65 6.21
N PRO A 84 4.10 15.48 5.23
CA PRO A 84 3.41 16.75 5.46
C PRO A 84 1.89 16.54 5.62
N PHE A 85 1.45 16.03 6.77
CA PHE A 85 0.04 15.83 7.06
C PHE A 85 -0.68 17.11 7.49
N ALA A 86 -1.93 17.23 7.09
CA ALA A 86 -2.95 18.08 7.71
C ALA A 86 -4.27 17.29 7.71
N TYR A 87 -4.31 16.23 8.55
CA TYR A 87 -5.35 15.21 8.53
C TYR A 87 -6.75 15.75 8.82
N GLY A 88 -6.83 16.78 9.66
CA GLY A 88 -8.10 17.43 9.98
C GLY A 88 -8.84 18.00 8.78
N ASP A 89 -8.09 18.48 7.79
CA ASP A 89 -8.60 19.14 6.58
C ASP A 89 -8.80 18.19 5.40
N ALA A 90 -8.37 16.92 5.53
CA ALA A 90 -8.54 15.92 4.47
C ALA A 90 -10.03 15.70 4.17
N ILE A 91 -10.41 15.86 2.89
CA ILE A 91 -11.78 15.75 2.41
C ILE A 91 -12.09 14.31 2.05
N GLN A 92 -13.14 13.73 2.65
CA GLN A 92 -13.56 12.39 2.33
C GLN A 92 -14.05 12.27 0.89
N SER A 93 -13.41 11.41 0.12
CA SER A 93 -13.87 11.04 -1.22
C SER A 93 -13.70 9.55 -1.45
N ASN A 94 -14.50 9.00 -2.37
CA ASN A 94 -14.35 7.62 -2.82
C ASN A 94 -13.00 7.42 -3.52
N THR A 95 -12.33 6.29 -3.25
CA THR A 95 -10.99 5.98 -3.75
C THR A 95 -10.96 4.90 -4.83
N PHE A 96 -12.13 4.37 -5.23
CA PHE A 96 -12.23 3.30 -6.23
C PHE A 96 -11.51 3.64 -7.54
N ASP A 97 -11.78 4.82 -8.11
CA ASP A 97 -11.15 5.24 -9.35
C ASP A 97 -9.66 5.53 -9.19
N ALA A 98 -9.20 5.98 -8.02
CA ALA A 98 -7.77 6.11 -7.73
C ALA A 98 -7.07 4.74 -7.75
N HIS A 99 -7.66 3.70 -7.15
CA HIS A 99 -7.16 2.34 -7.22
C HIS A 99 -7.17 1.79 -8.65
N ARG A 100 -8.21 2.07 -9.44
CA ARG A 100 -8.27 1.69 -10.86
C ARG A 100 -7.15 2.34 -11.65
N VAL A 101 -6.95 3.65 -11.48
CA VAL A 101 -5.88 4.40 -12.18
C VAL A 101 -4.51 3.88 -11.77
N ARG A 102 -4.27 3.60 -10.49
CA ARG A 102 -3.00 2.99 -10.05
C ARG A 102 -2.73 1.65 -10.75
N LYS A 103 -3.72 0.75 -10.78
CA LYS A 103 -3.58 -0.56 -11.48
C LYS A 103 -3.37 -0.40 -12.99
N PHE A 104 -4.06 0.55 -13.62
CA PHE A 104 -3.85 0.90 -15.03
C PHE A 104 -2.41 1.37 -15.26
N VAL A 105 -1.91 2.25 -14.41
CA VAL A 105 -0.52 2.75 -14.51
C VAL A 105 0.48 1.63 -14.27
N GLU A 106 0.27 0.76 -13.32
CA GLU A 106 1.14 -0.40 -13.08
C GLU A 106 1.23 -1.32 -14.31
N ALA A 107 0.09 -1.58 -14.97
CA ALA A 107 0.02 -2.45 -16.15
C ALA A 107 0.72 -1.85 -17.39
N HIS A 108 0.64 -0.53 -17.58
CA HIS A 108 1.14 0.14 -18.80
C HIS A 108 2.48 0.85 -18.65
N PHE A 109 2.84 1.28 -17.43
CA PHE A 109 4.01 2.11 -17.15
C PHE A 109 4.95 1.48 -16.13
N GLY A 110 4.54 0.32 -15.56
CA GLY A 110 5.33 -0.42 -14.60
C GLY A 110 5.15 0.02 -13.14
N ARG A 111 5.76 -0.78 -12.27
CA ARG A 111 5.61 -0.64 -10.81
C ARG A 111 6.12 0.70 -10.29
N ASP A 112 7.31 1.12 -10.69
CA ASP A 112 7.92 2.37 -10.23
C ASP A 112 7.03 3.59 -10.53
N ALA A 113 6.34 3.58 -11.67
CA ALA A 113 5.41 4.63 -12.05
C ALA A 113 4.14 4.59 -11.17
N ALA A 114 3.64 3.39 -10.84
CA ALA A 114 2.50 3.21 -9.96
C ALA A 114 2.82 3.60 -8.51
N GLU A 115 4.02 3.32 -8.01
CA GLU A 115 4.49 3.74 -6.68
C GLU A 115 4.56 5.26 -6.57
N LYS A 116 5.18 5.94 -7.54
CA LYS A 116 5.22 7.42 -7.60
C LYS A 116 3.82 8.03 -7.65
N LEU A 117 2.91 7.41 -8.39
CA LEU A 117 1.52 7.86 -8.44
C LEU A 117 0.81 7.63 -7.11
N SER A 118 1.06 6.51 -6.43
CA SER A 118 0.49 6.22 -5.10
C SER A 118 0.93 7.27 -4.08
N GLU A 119 2.22 7.60 -4.02
CA GLU A 119 2.74 8.67 -3.17
C GLU A 119 2.08 10.01 -3.49
N ARG A 120 1.91 10.32 -4.79
CA ARG A 120 1.24 11.56 -5.21
C ARG A 120 -0.24 11.60 -4.81
N PHE A 121 -0.94 10.46 -4.85
CA PHE A 121 -2.33 10.36 -4.39
C PHE A 121 -2.45 10.55 -2.88
N PHE A 122 -1.61 9.93 -2.08
CA PHE A 122 -1.58 10.14 -0.63
C PHE A 122 -1.33 11.60 -0.27
N ARG A 123 -0.32 12.22 -0.89
CA ARG A 123 -0.03 13.66 -0.70
C ARG A 123 -1.22 14.52 -1.11
N ALA A 124 -1.87 14.21 -2.22
CA ALA A 124 -3.04 14.93 -2.70
C ALA A 124 -4.19 14.88 -1.68
N TYR A 125 -4.42 13.72 -1.10
CA TYR A 125 -5.49 13.51 -0.13
C TYR A 125 -5.21 14.18 1.23
N PHE A 126 -4.00 13.99 1.78
CA PHE A 126 -3.69 14.39 3.16
C PHE A 126 -2.97 15.73 3.30
N SER A 127 -2.39 16.27 2.23
CA SER A 127 -1.65 17.54 2.27
C SER A 127 -2.26 18.61 1.37
N ASP A 128 -2.70 18.23 0.15
CA ASP A 128 -3.31 19.19 -0.78
C ASP A 128 -4.84 19.28 -0.62
N HIS A 129 -5.44 18.38 0.16
CA HIS A 129 -6.87 18.29 0.47
C HIS A 129 -7.77 18.24 -0.76
N VAL A 130 -7.39 17.42 -1.75
CA VAL A 130 -8.16 17.24 -2.98
C VAL A 130 -8.87 15.90 -3.01
N GLU A 131 -10.02 15.87 -3.65
CA GLU A 131 -10.89 14.71 -3.71
C GLU A 131 -10.44 13.73 -4.79
N LEU A 132 -9.96 12.55 -4.40
CA LEU A 132 -9.53 11.50 -5.33
C LEU A 132 -10.67 10.82 -6.08
N GLY A 133 -11.92 11.08 -5.72
CA GLY A 133 -13.09 10.66 -6.49
C GLY A 133 -13.38 11.51 -7.74
N ASN A 134 -12.66 12.63 -7.91
CA ASN A 134 -12.80 13.51 -9.07
C ASN A 134 -11.88 13.06 -10.22
N PRO A 135 -12.42 12.63 -11.38
CA PRO A 135 -11.62 12.19 -12.52
C PRO A 135 -10.63 13.24 -13.06
N GLU A 136 -11.01 14.53 -13.00
CA GLU A 136 -10.12 15.62 -13.43
C GLU A 136 -8.86 15.71 -12.54
N VAL A 137 -9.08 15.54 -11.22
CA VAL A 137 -7.99 15.49 -10.25
C VAL A 137 -7.07 14.31 -10.53
N LEU A 138 -7.60 13.11 -10.74
CA LEU A 138 -6.80 11.91 -11.03
C LEU A 138 -5.96 12.09 -12.30
N CYS A 139 -6.55 12.63 -13.39
CA CYS A 139 -5.83 12.91 -14.63
C CYS A 139 -4.71 13.92 -14.42
N ARG A 140 -4.94 15.00 -13.66
CA ARG A 140 -3.94 16.00 -13.34
C ARG A 140 -2.79 15.42 -12.52
N LEU A 141 -3.10 14.70 -11.44
CA LEU A 141 -2.12 14.07 -10.56
C LEU A 141 -1.24 13.05 -11.32
N ALA A 142 -1.83 12.25 -12.20
CA ALA A 142 -1.08 11.36 -13.08
C ALA A 142 -0.12 12.14 -13.99
N GLY A 143 -0.57 13.26 -14.58
CA GLY A 143 0.27 14.15 -15.38
C GLY A 143 1.47 14.70 -14.61
N GLU A 144 1.29 15.04 -13.33
CA GLU A 144 2.35 15.52 -12.43
C GLU A 144 3.44 14.44 -12.18
N THR A 145 3.11 13.16 -12.29
CA THR A 145 4.06 12.04 -12.18
C THR A 145 4.65 11.58 -13.52
N GLY A 146 4.31 12.26 -14.61
CA GLY A 146 4.80 11.94 -15.96
C GLY A 146 3.94 10.97 -16.75
N ILE A 147 2.78 10.57 -16.21
CA ILE A 147 1.80 9.73 -16.91
C ILE A 147 0.92 10.61 -17.80
N PRO A 148 0.73 10.27 -19.10
CA PRO A 148 -0.08 11.09 -20.00
C PRO A 148 -1.54 11.20 -19.51
N SER A 149 -1.95 12.39 -19.07
CA SER A 149 -3.31 12.65 -18.54
C SER A 149 -4.42 12.23 -19.50
N GLY A 150 -4.19 12.37 -20.82
CA GLY A 150 -5.15 11.93 -21.83
C GLY A 150 -5.41 10.43 -21.86
N GLN A 151 -4.39 9.60 -21.55
CA GLN A 151 -4.57 8.14 -21.45
C GLN A 151 -5.36 7.78 -20.20
N VAL A 152 -5.08 8.42 -19.07
CA VAL A 152 -5.85 8.23 -17.82
C VAL A 152 -7.31 8.67 -18.03
N ARG A 153 -7.54 9.80 -18.73
CA ARG A 153 -8.87 10.26 -19.08
C ARG A 153 -9.61 9.22 -19.91
N ALA A 154 -9.01 8.76 -21.00
CA ALA A 154 -9.61 7.76 -21.89
C ALA A 154 -9.94 6.46 -21.14
N PHE A 155 -9.07 6.04 -20.22
CA PHE A 155 -9.31 4.89 -19.36
C PHE A 155 -10.48 5.09 -18.40
N LEU A 156 -10.57 6.25 -17.74
CA LEU A 156 -11.65 6.55 -16.79
C LEU A 156 -13.02 6.71 -17.47
N ASP A 157 -13.04 7.27 -18.69
CA ASP A 157 -14.26 7.48 -19.48
C ASP A 157 -14.71 6.20 -20.22
N ALA A 158 -13.85 5.17 -20.27
CA ALA A 158 -14.20 3.92 -20.91
C ALA A 158 -15.33 3.19 -20.18
N PRO A 159 -16.30 2.59 -20.92
CA PRO A 159 -17.41 1.88 -20.31
C PRO A 159 -16.90 0.64 -19.54
N LEU A 160 -17.59 0.32 -18.44
CA LEU A 160 -17.31 -0.89 -17.65
C LEU A 160 -18.05 -2.12 -18.20
N ASP A 161 -17.98 -2.30 -19.53
CA ASP A 161 -18.61 -3.42 -20.20
C ASP A 161 -17.73 -4.66 -20.12
N THR A 162 -18.34 -5.85 -20.22
CA THR A 162 -17.63 -7.12 -20.17
C THR A 162 -16.55 -7.19 -21.24
N GLY A 163 -15.31 -7.49 -20.83
CA GLY A 163 -14.16 -7.65 -21.73
C GLY A 163 -13.40 -6.36 -22.04
N THR A 164 -13.87 -5.19 -21.58
CA THR A 164 -13.09 -3.96 -21.67
C THR A 164 -11.97 -3.96 -20.63
N GLU A 165 -10.86 -3.30 -20.92
CA GLU A 165 -9.76 -3.13 -19.96
C GLU A 165 -10.22 -2.41 -18.68
N ALA A 166 -11.05 -1.38 -18.84
CA ALA A 166 -11.62 -0.64 -17.71
C ALA A 166 -12.42 -1.54 -16.76
N ARG A 167 -13.14 -2.53 -17.31
CA ARG A 167 -13.87 -3.54 -16.52
C ARG A 167 -12.92 -4.54 -15.88
N ILE A 168 -11.94 -5.07 -16.60
CA ILE A 168 -10.95 -6.02 -16.08
C ILE A 168 -10.21 -5.41 -14.88
N ILE A 169 -9.79 -4.15 -15.00
CA ILE A 169 -9.11 -3.45 -13.89
C ILE A 169 -10.06 -3.17 -12.73
N ALA A 170 -11.32 -2.81 -13.01
CA ALA A 170 -12.33 -2.64 -11.96
C ALA A 170 -12.58 -3.95 -11.19
N ASP A 171 -12.67 -5.07 -11.90
CA ASP A 171 -12.83 -6.39 -11.29
C ASP A 171 -11.59 -6.78 -10.47
N ALA A 172 -10.37 -6.44 -10.92
CA ALA A 172 -9.14 -6.67 -10.17
C ALA A 172 -9.08 -5.87 -8.85
N VAL A 173 -9.64 -4.64 -8.79
CA VAL A 173 -9.82 -3.90 -7.53
C VAL A 173 -10.76 -4.66 -6.61
N ARG A 174 -11.90 -5.15 -7.11
CA ARG A 174 -12.87 -5.91 -6.31
C ARG A 174 -12.32 -7.27 -5.86
N GLU A 175 -11.49 -7.92 -6.66
CA GLU A 175 -10.81 -9.16 -6.29
C GLU A 175 -9.82 -8.95 -5.14
N ASP A 176 -9.07 -7.86 -5.13
CA ASP A 176 -8.19 -7.51 -4.00
C ASP A 176 -8.99 -7.36 -2.70
N GLU A 177 -10.14 -6.69 -2.73
CA GLU A 177 -11.02 -6.53 -1.57
C GLU A 177 -11.66 -7.85 -1.12
N MET A 178 -12.06 -8.70 -2.07
CA MET A 178 -12.57 -10.03 -1.75
C MET A 178 -11.48 -10.89 -1.11
N THR A 179 -10.26 -10.81 -1.62
CA THR A 179 -9.10 -11.51 -1.05
C THR A 179 -8.81 -11.03 0.36
N ALA A 180 -8.86 -9.71 0.61
CA ALA A 180 -8.75 -9.15 1.95
C ALA A 180 -9.75 -9.81 2.93
N ARG A 181 -11.02 -9.82 2.54
CA ARG A 181 -12.10 -10.41 3.38
C ARG A 181 -11.90 -11.91 3.62
N SER A 182 -11.52 -12.66 2.59
CA SER A 182 -11.31 -14.13 2.70
C SER A 182 -10.07 -14.49 3.52
N THR A 183 -9.08 -13.62 3.60
CA THR A 183 -7.87 -13.78 4.42
C THR A 183 -7.97 -13.15 5.81
N GLY A 184 -9.15 -12.59 6.17
CA GLY A 184 -9.40 -12.01 7.49
C GLY A 184 -8.84 -10.61 7.68
N VAL A 185 -8.48 -9.92 6.61
CA VAL A 185 -8.08 -8.50 6.65
C VAL A 185 -9.32 -7.65 6.85
N THR A 186 -9.43 -7.02 8.02
CA THR A 186 -10.57 -6.17 8.41
C THR A 186 -10.22 -4.69 8.52
N SER A 187 -8.94 -4.37 8.45
CA SER A 187 -8.42 -3.00 8.53
C SER A 187 -7.13 -2.87 7.72
N VAL A 188 -6.78 -1.67 7.34
CA VAL A 188 -5.57 -1.35 6.58
C VAL A 188 -4.75 -0.26 7.31
N PRO A 189 -3.40 -0.23 7.10
CA PRO A 189 -2.66 -1.16 6.27
C PRO A 189 -2.58 -2.56 6.89
N PHE A 190 -2.44 -3.56 6.04
CA PHE A 190 -2.19 -4.93 6.47
C PHE A 190 -1.16 -5.56 5.54
N PHE A 191 -0.05 -6.02 6.09
CA PHE A 191 1.06 -6.56 5.30
C PHE A 191 1.21 -8.05 5.51
N ILE A 192 1.60 -8.75 4.44
CA ILE A 192 1.97 -10.17 4.47
C ILE A 192 3.36 -10.31 3.85
N ILE A 193 4.32 -10.81 4.63
CA ILE A 193 5.70 -11.01 4.20
C ILE A 193 5.88 -12.48 3.81
N ASN A 194 6.31 -12.73 2.57
CA ASN A 194 6.56 -14.08 2.01
C ASN A 194 5.37 -15.06 2.12
N GLY A 195 4.14 -14.55 2.25
CA GLY A 195 2.95 -15.38 2.50
C GLY A 195 2.91 -16.04 3.89
N LYS A 196 3.84 -15.70 4.78
CA LYS A 196 4.09 -16.41 6.05
C LYS A 196 3.84 -15.53 7.28
N TYR A 197 4.29 -14.28 7.26
CA TYR A 197 4.18 -13.38 8.40
C TYR A 197 3.18 -12.28 8.12
N SER A 198 2.28 -12.02 9.05
CA SER A 198 1.30 -10.94 8.95
C SER A 198 1.63 -9.82 9.92
N VAL A 199 1.55 -8.57 9.43
CA VAL A 199 1.74 -7.35 10.22
C VAL A 199 0.47 -6.49 10.06
N PRO A 200 -0.43 -6.49 11.05
CA PRO A 200 -1.60 -5.64 11.04
C PRO A 200 -1.24 -4.22 11.50
N GLY A 201 -1.72 -3.22 10.77
CA GLY A 201 -1.50 -1.81 11.08
C GLY A 201 -0.14 -1.27 10.64
N ALA A 202 0.11 -0.02 10.95
CA ALA A 202 1.35 0.67 10.64
C ALA A 202 2.37 0.47 11.78
N LEU A 203 3.57 0.03 11.44
CA LEU A 203 4.72 0.06 12.33
C LEU A 203 5.51 1.35 12.08
N ASP A 204 6.25 1.80 13.09
CA ASP A 204 7.31 2.79 12.90
C ASP A 204 8.53 2.15 12.21
N GLN A 205 9.49 2.97 11.81
CA GLN A 205 10.68 2.49 11.10
C GLN A 205 11.46 1.46 11.94
N ALA A 206 11.60 1.67 13.24
CA ALA A 206 12.34 0.77 14.12
C ALA A 206 11.67 -0.61 14.23
N GLY A 207 10.35 -0.65 14.39
CA GLY A 207 9.57 -1.88 14.40
C GLY A 207 9.68 -2.66 13.08
N TRP A 208 9.68 -1.94 11.94
CA TRP A 208 9.94 -2.56 10.65
C TRP A 208 11.37 -3.12 10.54
N GLU A 209 12.38 -2.36 10.97
CA GLU A 209 13.78 -2.81 10.93
C GLU A 209 13.97 -4.09 11.75
N ASP A 210 13.40 -4.16 12.95
CA ASP A 210 13.54 -5.33 13.82
C ASP A 210 12.82 -6.56 13.25
N GLY A 211 11.62 -6.41 12.71
CA GLY A 211 10.89 -7.49 12.07
C GLY A 211 11.57 -7.99 10.79
N LEU A 212 11.99 -7.06 9.92
CA LEU A 212 12.64 -7.40 8.65
C LEU A 212 14.01 -8.06 8.84
N LYS A 213 14.81 -7.66 9.83
CA LYS A 213 16.08 -8.33 10.16
C LYS A 213 15.87 -9.82 10.40
N GLN A 214 14.88 -10.18 11.20
CA GLN A 214 14.58 -11.59 11.52
C GLN A 214 14.20 -12.38 10.25
N VAL A 215 13.36 -11.80 9.39
CA VAL A 215 12.94 -12.46 8.15
C VAL A 215 14.11 -12.60 7.17
N PHE A 216 14.95 -11.57 7.00
CA PHE A 216 16.14 -11.66 6.15
C PHE A 216 17.18 -12.67 6.67
N GLU A 217 17.40 -12.74 7.98
CA GLU A 217 18.28 -13.74 8.57
C GLU A 217 17.76 -15.18 8.36
N GLU A 218 16.45 -15.38 8.37
CA GLU A 218 15.85 -16.67 8.07
C GLU A 218 16.04 -17.03 6.59
N GLU A 219 15.75 -16.11 5.66
CA GLU A 219 15.99 -16.32 4.23
C GLU A 219 17.47 -16.61 3.93
N ASP A 220 18.40 -15.88 4.56
CA ASP A 220 19.84 -16.07 4.36
C ASP A 220 20.28 -17.44 4.89
N ARG A 221 19.72 -17.90 6.03
CA ARG A 221 19.96 -19.27 6.57
C ARG A 221 19.39 -20.35 5.65
N GLU A 222 18.19 -20.16 5.11
CA GLU A 222 17.57 -21.10 4.17
C GLU A 222 18.37 -21.21 2.87
N ARG A 223 18.87 -20.09 2.32
CA ARG A 223 19.75 -20.09 1.15
C ARG A 223 21.06 -20.82 1.39
N GLN A 224 21.67 -20.68 2.59
CA GLN A 224 22.90 -21.36 2.95
C GLN A 224 22.73 -22.87 3.12
N ARG A 225 21.53 -23.33 3.53
CA ARG A 225 21.22 -24.76 3.66
C ARG A 225 21.06 -25.47 2.30
N GLY A 226 20.79 -24.73 1.22
CA GLY A 226 20.57 -25.30 -0.12
C GLY A 226 19.33 -26.22 -0.22
N PRO A 227 19.00 -26.71 -1.42
CA PRO A 227 17.79 -27.53 -1.64
C PRO A 227 17.88 -28.94 -1.02
N PHE A 228 19.05 -29.36 -0.51
CA PHE A 228 19.30 -30.70 0.03
C PHE A 228 19.72 -30.72 1.52
N GLY A 229 19.59 -29.60 2.24
CA GLY A 229 19.99 -29.51 3.65
C GLY A 229 21.51 -29.53 3.86
N ALA A 230 21.97 -29.50 5.12
CA ALA A 230 23.37 -29.34 5.52
C ALA A 230 24.28 -30.58 5.24
N GLY A 231 23.86 -31.50 4.36
CA GLY A 231 24.57 -32.75 4.10
C GLY A 231 25.18 -32.91 2.70
N VAL A 232 25.13 -31.86 1.85
CA VAL A 232 25.71 -31.96 0.50
C VAL A 232 26.99 -31.14 0.42
N THR A 233 28.12 -31.82 0.25
CA THR A 233 29.39 -31.19 -0.07
C THR A 233 29.73 -31.46 -1.55
N CYS A 234 29.94 -30.41 -2.34
CA CYS A 234 30.37 -30.51 -3.74
C CYS A 234 31.83 -30.14 -3.85
N GLY A 235 32.66 -31.05 -4.34
CA GLY A 235 34.07 -30.86 -4.65
C GLY A 235 34.37 -31.05 -6.14
N PRO A 236 35.62 -30.88 -6.60
CA PRO A 236 36.01 -31.05 -8.00
C PRO A 236 35.68 -32.44 -8.58
N ASP A 237 35.50 -33.44 -7.72
CA ASP A 237 35.26 -34.85 -8.06
C ASP A 237 33.75 -35.26 -7.95
N GLY A 238 32.83 -34.30 -7.68
CA GLY A 238 31.41 -34.56 -7.56
C GLY A 238 30.77 -34.08 -6.25
N CYS A 239 29.47 -34.26 -6.11
CA CYS A 239 28.70 -33.95 -4.88
C CYS A 239 28.48 -35.24 -4.09
N SER A 240 28.81 -35.24 -2.79
CA SER A 240 28.49 -36.32 -1.84
C SER A 240 27.41 -35.88 -0.87
N ILE A 241 26.47 -36.77 -0.59
CA ILE A 241 25.41 -36.58 0.42
C ILE A 241 25.80 -37.34 1.67
N ASP A 242 25.96 -36.64 2.78
CA ASP A 242 26.24 -37.25 4.08
C ASP A 242 24.89 -37.51 4.80
N PHE A 243 24.52 -38.77 4.94
CA PHE A 243 23.25 -39.21 5.56
C PHE A 243 23.35 -39.40 7.07
N ASP A 244 24.52 -39.18 7.69
CA ASP A 244 24.81 -39.57 9.08
C ASP A 244 24.92 -38.37 10.06
N ARG A 245 24.22 -37.26 9.83
CA ARG A 245 24.10 -36.20 10.85
C ARG A 245 22.67 -36.01 11.29
N GLU A 246 22.28 -36.73 12.39
CA GLU A 246 21.20 -36.37 13.27
C GLU A 246 21.51 -35.08 14.06
#